data_c136e688dea7184b9ab8c1497290c7ba
#
_entry.id   c136e688dea7184b9ab8c1497290c7ba
#
_cell.length_a   1.000
_cell.length_b   1.000
_cell.length_c   1.000
_cell.angle_alpha   90.00
_cell.angle_beta   90.00
_cell.angle_gamma   90.00
#
_symmetry.space_group_name_H-M   'P 1'
#
loop_
_entity.id
_entity.type
_entity.pdbx_description
1 polymer ?
#
loop_
_entity_poly.entity_id
_entity_poly.type
_entity_poly.pdbx_seq_one_letter_code
_entity_poly.pdbx_strand_id
1 'polypeptide(L)'
;MRSAFYNLINFINTAKVDDVYANAAKKILENINKIPELNITDVAEMCFVSTATISRLCRKLNYESFSDFKMDVTMNLRYFNHDSMRMQFDHQLPVLPVAGKTTKDLFNDHFENIVQNLRSTYEMIEFEELEKLVDLIYQSNEI
;
A
#
# COMPACT_ATOMS: atom_id res chain seq x y z
N MET A 1 11.65 -6.74 2.19
CA MET A 1 11.22 -5.62 3.04
C MET A 1 9.79 -5.91 3.48
N ARG A 2 9.52 -6.01 4.79
CA ARG A 2 8.16 -6.25 5.29
C ARG A 2 7.42 -4.91 5.22
N SER A 3 6.30 -4.84 4.52
CA SER A 3 5.48 -3.63 4.45
C SER A 3 4.19 -3.85 5.22
N ALA A 4 3.86 -2.97 6.16
CA ALA A 4 2.61 -3.00 6.91
C ALA A 4 1.39 -3.03 5.97
N PHE A 5 1.44 -2.30 4.87
CA PHE A 5 0.40 -2.32 3.84
C PHE A 5 0.21 -3.70 3.22
N TYR A 6 1.31 -4.33 2.80
CA TYR A 6 1.25 -5.67 2.21
C TYR A 6 0.69 -6.70 3.20
N ASN A 7 1.16 -6.67 4.45
CA ASN A 7 0.69 -7.59 5.49
C ASN A 7 -0.81 -7.41 5.77
N LEU A 8 -1.31 -6.17 5.86
CA LEU A 8 -2.73 -5.86 6.04
C LEU A 8 -3.56 -6.37 4.87
N ILE A 9 -3.18 -6.04 3.63
CA ILE A 9 -3.90 -6.45 2.42
C ILE A 9 -3.94 -7.98 2.31
N ASN A 10 -2.80 -8.64 2.48
CA ASN A 10 -2.72 -10.10 2.41
C ASN A 10 -3.57 -10.76 3.50
N PHE A 11 -3.54 -10.24 4.73
CA PHE A 11 -4.36 -10.74 5.82
C PHE A 11 -5.86 -10.60 5.53
N ILE A 12 -6.30 -9.43 5.04
CA ILE A 12 -7.70 -9.18 4.67
C ILE A 12 -8.16 -10.15 3.58
N ASN A 13 -7.32 -10.37 2.55
CA ASN A 13 -7.65 -11.22 1.41
C ASN A 13 -7.70 -12.73 1.76
N THR A 14 -7.00 -13.15 2.82
CA THR A 14 -6.94 -14.55 3.24
C THR A 14 -7.86 -14.88 4.42
N ALA A 15 -8.45 -13.87 5.04
CA ALA A 15 -9.33 -14.03 6.18
C ALA A 15 -10.70 -14.59 5.78
N LYS A 16 -11.36 -15.24 6.75
CA LYS A 16 -12.75 -15.70 6.57
C LYS A 16 -13.71 -14.51 6.58
N VAL A 17 -14.85 -14.68 5.92
CA VAL A 17 -15.97 -13.73 5.97
C VAL A 17 -16.37 -13.52 7.46
N ASP A 18 -16.57 -12.26 7.85
CA ASP A 18 -16.92 -11.83 9.22
C ASP A 18 -15.86 -12.06 10.31
N ASP A 19 -14.58 -12.24 9.92
CA ASP A 19 -13.49 -12.26 10.90
C ASP A 19 -13.30 -10.88 11.54
N VAL A 20 -13.40 -10.80 12.86
CA VAL A 20 -13.23 -9.58 13.65
C VAL A 20 -11.85 -8.93 13.39
N TYR A 21 -10.81 -9.74 13.22
CA TYR A 21 -9.47 -9.23 12.93
C TYR A 21 -9.37 -8.67 11.51
N ALA A 22 -10.04 -9.29 10.53
CA ALA A 22 -10.07 -8.78 9.16
C ALA A 22 -10.84 -7.45 9.08
N ASN A 23 -11.95 -7.32 9.80
CA ASN A 23 -12.69 -6.07 9.89
C ASN A 23 -11.86 -4.97 10.55
N ALA A 24 -11.13 -5.28 11.62
CA ALA A 24 -10.22 -4.35 12.26
C ALA A 24 -9.05 -3.97 11.32
N ALA A 25 -8.45 -4.93 10.62
CA ALA A 25 -7.39 -4.69 9.64
C ALA A 25 -7.85 -3.78 8.50
N LYS A 26 -9.07 -4.00 7.98
CA LYS A 26 -9.69 -3.15 6.96
C LYS A 26 -9.88 -1.71 7.47
N LYS A 27 -10.38 -1.56 8.70
CA LYS A 27 -10.59 -0.24 9.31
C LYS A 27 -9.27 0.50 9.54
N ILE A 28 -8.21 -0.22 9.94
CA ILE A 28 -6.86 0.32 10.07
C ILE A 28 -6.35 0.77 8.68
N LEU A 29 -6.51 -0.04 7.65
CA LEU A 29 -6.06 0.28 6.28
C LEU A 29 -6.78 1.53 5.74
N GLU A 30 -8.08 1.64 5.94
CA GLU A 30 -8.88 2.82 5.57
C GLU A 30 -8.41 4.12 6.26
N ASN A 31 -7.80 4.01 7.44
CA ASN A 31 -7.32 5.14 8.24
C ASN A 31 -5.81 5.13 8.46
N ILE A 32 -5.08 4.49 7.56
CA ILE A 32 -3.65 4.21 7.73
C ILE A 32 -2.80 5.47 7.99
N ASN A 33 -3.15 6.58 7.37
CA ASN A 33 -2.47 7.87 7.53
C ASN A 33 -2.57 8.45 8.94
N LYS A 34 -3.57 8.04 9.72
CA LYS A 34 -3.78 8.50 11.11
C LYS A 34 -2.99 7.65 12.11
N ILE A 35 -2.65 6.42 11.76
CA ILE A 35 -2.00 5.45 12.66
C ILE A 35 -0.73 6.00 13.34
N PRO A 36 0.15 6.77 12.66
CA PRO A 36 1.32 7.36 13.30
C PRO A 36 1.02 8.25 14.51
N GLU A 37 -0.16 8.85 14.58
CA GLU A 37 -0.55 9.78 15.65
C GLU A 37 -1.36 9.09 16.75
N LEU A 38 -1.98 7.95 16.47
CA LEU A 38 -2.87 7.24 17.38
C LEU A 38 -2.09 6.31 18.35
N ASN A 39 -2.61 6.14 19.56
CA ASN A 39 -2.20 5.09 20.48
C ASN A 39 -3.09 3.83 20.29
N ILE A 40 -2.75 2.73 20.97
CA ILE A 40 -3.45 1.46 20.80
C ILE A 40 -4.93 1.55 21.25
N THR A 41 -5.24 2.39 22.21
CA THR A 41 -6.61 2.61 22.71
C THR A 41 -7.44 3.32 21.66
N ASP A 42 -6.88 4.39 21.05
CA ASP A 42 -7.54 5.14 19.98
C ASP A 42 -7.84 4.24 18.76
N VAL A 43 -6.87 3.36 18.41
CA VAL A 43 -7.07 2.42 17.29
C VAL A 43 -8.11 1.36 17.65
N ALA A 44 -8.15 0.89 18.88
CA ALA A 44 -9.15 -0.06 19.33
C ALA A 44 -10.57 0.54 19.29
N GLU A 45 -10.72 1.77 19.73
CA GLU A 45 -11.99 2.54 19.65
C GLU A 45 -12.40 2.76 18.19
N MET A 46 -11.48 3.21 17.34
CA MET A 46 -11.72 3.39 15.90
C MET A 46 -12.20 2.11 15.23
N CYS A 47 -11.67 0.96 15.65
CA CYS A 47 -12.02 -0.35 15.10
C CYS A 47 -13.21 -1.01 15.81
N PHE A 48 -13.77 -0.40 16.87
CA PHE A 48 -14.83 -0.97 17.71
C PHE A 48 -14.46 -2.32 18.33
N VAL A 49 -13.22 -2.47 18.77
CA VAL A 49 -12.70 -3.69 19.38
C VAL A 49 -11.89 -3.38 20.65
N SER A 50 -11.46 -4.41 21.38
CA SER A 50 -10.59 -4.23 22.54
C SER A 50 -9.12 -4.00 22.11
N THR A 51 -8.32 -3.34 22.98
CA THR A 51 -6.87 -3.22 22.81
C THR A 51 -6.18 -4.59 22.73
N ALA A 52 -6.71 -5.60 23.43
CA ALA A 52 -6.24 -6.98 23.33
C ALA A 52 -6.46 -7.55 21.92
N THR A 53 -7.56 -7.20 21.27
CA THR A 53 -7.83 -7.60 19.87
C THR A 53 -6.82 -6.97 18.91
N ILE A 54 -6.52 -5.68 19.08
CA ILE A 54 -5.48 -4.99 18.26
C ILE A 54 -4.11 -5.63 18.50
N SER A 55 -3.72 -5.90 19.74
CA SER A 55 -2.45 -6.57 20.04
C SER A 55 -2.34 -7.95 19.37
N ARG A 56 -3.43 -8.74 19.38
CA ARG A 56 -3.47 -10.03 18.70
C ARG A 56 -3.43 -9.90 17.19
N LEU A 57 -4.10 -8.88 16.63
CA LEU A 57 -4.01 -8.58 15.20
C LEU A 57 -2.57 -8.26 14.80
N CYS A 58 -1.85 -7.40 15.54
CA CYS A 58 -0.45 -7.11 15.27
C CYS A 58 0.41 -8.39 15.21
N ARG A 59 0.20 -9.33 16.15
CA ARG A 59 0.90 -10.63 16.14
C ARG A 59 0.54 -11.48 14.91
N LYS A 60 -0.72 -11.47 14.49
CA LYS A 60 -1.15 -12.16 13.25
C LYS A 60 -0.54 -11.54 12.00
N LEU A 61 -0.23 -10.24 12.03
CA LEU A 61 0.49 -9.52 10.98
C LEU A 61 2.02 -9.66 11.10
N ASN A 62 2.53 -10.53 12.00
CA ASN A 62 3.94 -10.80 12.27
C ASN A 62 4.70 -9.62 12.91
N TYR A 63 4.04 -8.81 13.74
CA TYR A 63 4.65 -7.81 14.61
C TYR A 63 4.65 -8.27 16.06
N GLU A 64 5.70 -7.98 16.81
CA GLU A 64 5.80 -8.31 18.23
C GLU A 64 4.86 -7.46 19.08
N SER A 65 4.69 -6.20 18.69
CA SER A 65 3.86 -5.23 19.41
C SER A 65 3.12 -4.28 18.45
N PHE A 66 2.15 -3.54 19.01
CA PHE A 66 1.52 -2.42 18.29
C PHE A 66 2.53 -1.31 17.96
N SER A 67 3.52 -1.10 18.82
CA SER A 67 4.57 -0.10 18.58
C SER A 67 5.39 -0.43 17.32
N ASP A 68 5.75 -1.71 17.15
CA ASP A 68 6.51 -2.16 15.98
C ASP A 68 5.68 -2.03 14.69
N PHE A 69 4.41 -2.40 14.76
CA PHE A 69 3.46 -2.19 13.67
C PHE A 69 3.36 -0.70 13.30
N LYS A 70 3.15 0.17 14.29
CA LYS A 70 3.04 1.62 14.11
C LYS A 70 4.31 2.22 13.51
N MET A 71 5.47 1.76 13.95
CA MET A 71 6.77 2.21 13.41
C MET A 71 6.90 1.83 11.94
N ASP A 72 6.55 0.61 11.56
CA ASP A 72 6.61 0.16 10.16
C ASP A 72 5.61 0.94 9.28
N VAL A 73 4.37 1.17 9.75
CA VAL A 73 3.41 2.05 9.07
C VAL A 73 4.01 3.45 8.87
N THR A 74 4.60 4.03 9.92
CA THR A 74 5.18 5.36 9.85
C THR A 74 6.32 5.45 8.84
N MET A 75 7.20 4.44 8.83
CA MET A 75 8.29 4.36 7.84
C MET A 75 7.77 4.21 6.41
N ASN A 76 6.81 3.31 6.19
CA ASN A 76 6.21 3.13 4.88
C ASN A 76 5.56 4.41 4.37
N LEU A 77 4.79 5.12 5.21
CA LEU A 77 4.18 6.41 4.83
C LEU A 77 5.23 7.48 4.50
N ARG A 78 6.35 7.51 5.21
CA ARG A 78 7.47 8.43 4.89
C ARG A 78 8.11 8.08 3.56
N TYR A 79 8.32 6.80 3.26
CA TYR A 79 8.84 6.37 1.96
C TYR A 79 7.90 6.76 0.82
N PHE A 80 6.62 6.51 0.95
CA PHE A 80 5.63 6.93 -0.05
C PHE A 80 5.61 8.44 -0.24
N ASN A 81 5.67 9.23 0.84
CA ASN A 81 5.72 10.69 0.76
C ASN A 81 7.06 11.22 0.21
N HIS A 82 8.17 10.55 0.50
CA HIS A 82 9.49 10.99 0.03
C HIS A 82 9.74 10.61 -1.43
N ASP A 83 9.30 9.44 -1.87
CA ASP A 83 9.36 9.02 -3.27
C ASP A 83 8.36 9.79 -4.14
N SER A 84 7.23 10.20 -3.59
CA SER A 84 6.28 11.11 -4.26
C SER A 84 6.88 12.49 -4.54
N MET A 85 7.87 12.94 -3.75
CA MET A 85 8.64 14.16 -4.06
C MET A 85 9.72 13.94 -5.13
N ARG A 86 10.21 12.72 -5.32
CA ARG A 86 11.24 12.39 -6.31
C ARG A 86 10.66 11.92 -7.65
N MET A 87 9.54 11.23 -7.60
CA MET A 87 8.74 10.90 -8.77
C MET A 87 7.44 11.68 -8.59
N GLN A 88 7.09 12.53 -9.52
CA GLN A 88 5.79 13.22 -9.59
C GLN A 88 4.64 12.20 -9.81
N PHE A 89 4.64 11.13 -9.02
CA PHE A 89 3.52 10.21 -8.92
C PHE A 89 2.57 10.77 -7.88
N ASP A 90 1.72 11.67 -8.29
CA ASP A 90 0.57 12.11 -7.52
C ASP A 90 -0.45 10.97 -7.45
N HIS A 91 -0.08 9.89 -6.76
CA HIS A 91 -0.99 8.81 -6.39
C HIS A 91 -1.86 9.23 -5.21
N GLN A 92 -2.55 10.33 -5.36
CA GLN A 92 -3.75 10.56 -4.57
C GLN A 92 -4.76 9.50 -5.03
N LEU A 93 -4.84 8.42 -4.26
CA LEU A 93 -6.02 7.57 -4.32
C LEU A 93 -7.24 8.49 -4.21
N PRO A 94 -8.19 8.45 -5.13
CA PRO A 94 -9.36 9.33 -5.12
C PRO A 94 -10.29 8.89 -4.00
N VAL A 95 -9.97 9.25 -2.75
CA VAL A 95 -10.77 8.86 -1.59
C VAL A 95 -11.68 9.98 -1.11
N LEU A 96 -11.48 11.21 -1.59
CA LEU A 96 -12.35 12.34 -1.22
C LEU A 96 -12.75 13.15 -2.45
N PRO A 97 -14.02 13.58 -2.53
CA PRO A 97 -14.44 14.51 -3.56
C PRO A 97 -13.64 15.81 -3.41
N VAL A 98 -12.77 16.07 -4.36
CA VAL A 98 -12.09 17.35 -4.45
C VAL A 98 -13.15 18.39 -4.81
N ALA A 99 -13.27 19.44 -4.01
CA ALA A 99 -14.26 20.47 -4.21
C ALA A 99 -14.16 21.03 -5.65
N GLY A 100 -15.28 20.96 -6.40
CA GLY A 100 -15.38 21.48 -7.76
C GLY A 100 -15.07 20.50 -8.89
N LYS A 101 -14.65 19.26 -8.61
CA LYS A 101 -14.45 18.22 -9.65
C LYS A 101 -15.60 17.22 -9.63
N THR A 102 -16.06 16.82 -10.81
CA THR A 102 -17.03 15.74 -10.96
C THR A 102 -16.32 14.38 -10.84
N THR A 103 -17.06 13.30 -10.57
CA THR A 103 -16.54 11.94 -10.57
C THR A 103 -15.85 11.59 -11.91
N LYS A 104 -16.38 12.11 -13.02
CA LYS A 104 -15.82 11.93 -14.35
C LYS A 104 -14.46 12.61 -14.49
N ASP A 105 -14.32 13.83 -13.95
CA ASP A 105 -13.05 14.57 -14.00
C ASP A 105 -11.97 13.85 -13.19
N LEU A 106 -12.31 13.36 -12.00
CA LEU A 106 -11.39 12.57 -11.17
C LEU A 106 -10.97 11.28 -11.86
N PHE A 107 -11.90 10.62 -12.56
CA PHE A 107 -11.59 9.40 -13.29
C PHE A 107 -10.69 9.67 -14.50
N ASN A 108 -10.92 10.75 -15.23
CA ASN A 108 -10.08 11.17 -16.34
C ASN A 108 -8.67 11.54 -15.88
N ASP A 109 -8.54 12.33 -14.80
CA ASP A 109 -7.23 12.69 -14.25
C ASP A 109 -6.45 11.43 -13.86
N HIS A 110 -7.11 10.47 -13.23
CA HIS A 110 -6.47 9.22 -12.84
C HIS A 110 -6.06 8.36 -14.04
N PHE A 111 -6.92 8.30 -15.06
CA PHE A 111 -6.62 7.60 -16.31
C PHE A 111 -5.41 8.21 -17.02
N GLU A 112 -5.35 9.54 -17.16
CA GLU A 112 -4.22 10.23 -17.78
C GLU A 112 -2.91 9.99 -17.01
N ASN A 113 -2.96 9.98 -15.67
CA ASN A 113 -1.80 9.64 -14.84
C ASN A 113 -1.31 8.22 -15.09
N ILE A 114 -2.21 7.24 -15.21
CA ILE A 114 -1.85 5.85 -15.53
C ILE A 114 -1.18 5.77 -16.90
N VAL A 115 -1.76 6.41 -17.91
CA VAL A 115 -1.21 6.44 -19.27
C VAL A 115 0.19 7.08 -19.27
N GLN A 116 0.37 8.19 -18.57
CA GLN A 116 1.66 8.85 -18.45
C GLN A 116 2.72 7.96 -17.78
N ASN A 117 2.34 7.26 -16.70
CA ASN A 117 3.24 6.33 -16.01
C ASN A 117 3.65 5.16 -16.91
N LEU A 118 2.71 4.58 -17.65
CA LEU A 118 3.01 3.52 -18.62
C LEU A 118 3.95 4.01 -19.72
N ARG A 119 3.73 5.22 -20.22
CA ARG A 119 4.62 5.83 -21.23
C ARG A 119 6.03 6.05 -20.68
N SER A 120 6.15 6.64 -19.49
CA SER A 120 7.45 6.84 -18.85
C SER A 120 8.17 5.51 -18.58
N THR A 121 7.45 4.47 -18.17
CA THR A 121 8.02 3.12 -17.98
C THR A 121 8.53 2.56 -19.31
N TYR A 122 7.76 2.71 -20.39
CA TYR A 122 8.18 2.27 -21.72
C TYR A 122 9.44 3.00 -22.21
N GLU A 123 9.52 4.31 -21.98
CA GLU A 123 10.69 5.14 -22.35
C GLU A 123 11.95 4.78 -21.55
N MET A 124 11.80 4.17 -20.37
CA MET A 124 12.94 3.69 -19.56
C MET A 124 13.46 2.31 -20.00
N ILE A 125 12.78 1.61 -20.90
CA ILE A 125 13.20 0.29 -21.38
C ILE A 125 14.30 0.46 -22.42
N GLU A 126 15.50 0.01 -22.08
CA GLU A 126 16.62 -0.09 -23.03
C GLU A 126 16.47 -1.38 -23.85
N PHE A 127 15.79 -1.29 -24.99
CA PHE A 127 15.47 -2.45 -25.83
C PHE A 127 16.72 -3.21 -26.32
N GLU A 128 17.82 -2.51 -26.57
CA GLU A 128 19.08 -3.17 -26.92
C GLU A 128 19.63 -4.08 -25.82
N GLU A 129 19.48 -3.66 -24.55
CA GLU A 129 19.87 -4.50 -23.41
C GLU A 129 18.91 -5.67 -23.22
N LEU A 130 17.64 -5.46 -23.49
CA LEU A 130 16.62 -6.52 -23.45
C LEU A 130 16.90 -7.59 -24.53
N GLU A 131 17.26 -7.21 -25.76
CA GLU A 131 17.62 -8.12 -26.83
C GLU A 131 18.85 -8.94 -26.48
N LYS A 132 19.90 -8.33 -25.93
CA LYS A 132 21.08 -9.06 -25.43
C LYS A 132 20.72 -10.09 -24.34
N LEU A 133 19.82 -9.73 -23.45
CA LEU A 133 19.35 -10.63 -22.39
C LEU A 133 18.61 -11.84 -23.00
N VAL A 134 17.74 -11.59 -23.98
CA VAL A 134 17.01 -12.67 -24.69
C VAL A 134 17.99 -13.61 -25.40
N ASP A 135 18.98 -13.06 -26.09
CA ASP A 135 20.01 -13.87 -26.76
C ASP A 135 20.81 -14.74 -25.78
N LEU A 136 21.17 -14.19 -24.63
CA LEU A 136 21.84 -14.96 -23.57
C LEU A 136 20.97 -16.09 -23.01
N ILE A 137 19.67 -15.87 -22.85
CA ILE A 137 18.73 -16.91 -22.43
C ILE A 137 18.64 -18.01 -23.48
N TYR A 138 18.54 -17.68 -24.77
CA TYR A 138 18.49 -18.69 -25.85
C TYR A 138 19.80 -19.47 -26.03
N GLN A 139 20.95 -18.84 -25.74
CA GLN A 139 22.24 -19.53 -25.78
C GLN A 139 22.52 -20.38 -24.55
N SER A 140 21.80 -20.17 -23.47
CA SER A 140 21.89 -20.98 -22.26
C SER A 140 21.18 -22.33 -22.49
N ASN A 141 21.94 -23.41 -22.63
CA ASN A 141 21.40 -24.76 -22.76
C ASN A 141 20.87 -25.35 -21.43
N GLU A 142 20.67 -24.54 -20.41
CA GLU A 142 20.25 -24.94 -19.06
C GLU A 142 18.84 -24.44 -18.70
N ILE A 143 17.88 -24.63 -19.60
CA ILE A 143 16.45 -24.44 -19.24
C ILE A 143 15.73 -25.77 -19.43
#